data_25b42febe69bddfd2607b35c7ad92c67
#
_entry.id   25b42febe69bddfd2607b35c7ad92c67
#
_cell.length_a   1.000
_cell.length_b   1.000
_cell.length_c   1.000
_cell.angle_alpha   90.00
_cell.angle_beta   90.00
_cell.angle_gamma   90.00
#
_symmetry.space_group_name_H-M   'P 1'
#
loop_
_entity.id
_entity.type
_entity.pdbx_description
1 polymer ?
#
loop_
_entity_poly.entity_id
_entity_poly.type
_entity_poly.pdbx_seq_one_letter_code
_entity_poly.pdbx_strand_id
1 'polypeptide(L)' 'METETYTNSSHLGRKIERIRRLRGMTQTDLGELLGVTKQAISKMEQSEKIDDDKLKQVADALG' A
#
# COMPACT_ATOMS: atom_id res chain seq x y z
N MET A 1 3.46 15.43 17.89
CA MET A 1 3.36 14.96 17.53
C MET A 1 3.31 14.27 17.50
N GLU A 2 3.22 13.98 17.29
CA GLU A 2 3.18 13.19 16.96
C GLU A 2 3.28 12.31 16.79
N THR A 3 3.22 12.21 16.93
CA THR A 3 3.34 11.29 16.58
C THR A 3 3.20 10.53 16.44
N GLU A 4 3.11 10.54 16.36
CA GLU A 4 2.97 9.77 15.98
C GLU A 4 2.93 8.88 15.71
N THR A 5 2.91 8.97 15.73
CA THR A 5 2.92 8.11 15.25
C THR A 5 2.59 7.33 15.29
N TYR A 6 2.54 7.13 15.46
CA TYR A 6 2.29 6.36 15.31
C TYR A 6 1.55 5.73 15.05
N THR A 7 1.46 5.63 15.60
CA THR A 7 0.39 5.22 15.15
C THR A 7 0.34 4.85 13.94
N ASN A 8 1.00 4.85 13.65
CA ASN A 8 1.19 4.58 12.53
C ASN A 8 0.95 3.36 11.85
N SER A 9 0.89 2.23 12.48
CA SER A 9 0.57 0.95 11.89
C SER A 9 -0.89 0.84 11.50
N SER A 10 -1.71 1.75 11.94
CA SER A 10 -3.13 1.70 11.66
C SER A 10 -3.54 2.34 10.35
N HIS A 11 -2.65 2.71 9.50
CA HIS A 11 -3.00 3.28 8.20
C HIS A 11 -2.08 2.75 7.14
N LEU A 12 -1.92 1.42 7.11
CA LEU A 12 -1.00 0.78 6.18
C LEU A 12 -1.38 1.05 4.73
N GLY A 13 -2.67 1.07 4.43
CA GLY A 13 -3.11 1.35 3.07
C GLY A 13 -2.66 2.71 2.58
N ARG A 14 -2.75 3.71 3.45
CA ARG A 14 -2.31 5.06 3.09
C ARG A 14 -0.83 5.12 2.87
N LYS A 15 -0.05 4.37 3.64
CA LYS A 15 1.39 4.33 3.46
C LYS A 15 1.74 3.70 2.12
N ILE A 16 1.02 2.66 1.74
CA ILE A 16 1.22 2.01 0.45
C ILE A 16 0.92 3.00 -0.66
N GLU A 17 -0.20 3.70 -0.59
CA GLU A 17 -0.57 4.68 -1.58
C GLU A 17 0.50 5.75 -1.72
N ARG A 18 1.01 6.24 -0.60
CA ARG A 18 2.02 7.29 -0.60
C ARG A 18 3.30 6.83 -1.29
N ILE A 19 3.77 5.63 -0.93
CA ILE A 19 4.99 5.11 -1.53
C ILE A 19 4.79 4.86 -3.02
N ARG A 20 3.62 4.32 -3.39
CA ARG A 20 3.29 4.08 -4.79
C ARG A 20 3.39 5.38 -5.60
N ARG A 21 2.80 6.45 -5.08
CA ARG A 21 2.82 7.75 -5.77
C ARG A 21 4.23 8.31 -5.85
N LEU A 22 5.02 8.14 -4.80
CA LEU A 22 6.40 8.59 -4.79
C LEU A 22 7.22 7.88 -5.86
N ARG A 23 6.84 6.66 -6.21
CA ARG A 23 7.51 5.90 -7.26
C ARG A 23 6.93 6.17 -8.63
N GLY A 24 5.96 7.05 -8.74
CA GLY A 24 5.35 7.38 -10.02
C GLY A 24 4.49 6.28 -10.59
N MET A 25 3.95 5.41 -9.75
CA MET A 25 3.15 4.27 -10.19
C MET A 25 1.66 4.56 -10.03
N THR A 26 0.86 4.08 -10.99
CA THR A 26 -0.59 4.13 -10.87
C THR A 26 -1.07 2.90 -10.09
N GLN A 27 -2.33 2.90 -9.70
CA GLN A 27 -2.92 1.72 -9.06
C GLN A 27 -2.92 0.53 -10.02
N THR A 28 -3.11 0.79 -11.31
CA THR A 28 -3.04 -0.26 -12.32
C THR A 28 -1.63 -0.85 -12.40
N ASP A 29 -0.61 0.01 -12.37
CA ASP A 29 0.77 -0.45 -12.41
C ASP A 29 1.07 -1.38 -11.24
N LEU A 30 0.70 -0.97 -10.04
CA LEU A 30 0.95 -1.80 -8.87
C LEU A 30 0.14 -3.10 -8.93
N GLY A 31 -1.10 -3.01 -9.40
CA GLY A 31 -1.93 -4.20 -9.58
C GLY A 31 -1.30 -5.21 -10.50
N GLU A 32 -0.71 -4.75 -11.60
CA GLU A 32 -0.05 -5.63 -12.55
C GLU A 32 1.16 -6.34 -11.93
N LEU A 33 1.91 -5.62 -11.11
CA LEU A 33 3.05 -6.22 -10.44
C LEU A 33 2.65 -7.29 -9.44
N LEU A 34 1.50 -7.10 -8.80
CA LEU A 34 0.99 -8.04 -7.81
C LEU A 34 0.07 -9.10 -8.39
N GLY A 35 -0.31 -8.96 -9.65
CA GLY A 35 -1.23 -9.90 -10.27
C GLY A 35 -2.67 -9.72 -9.81
N VAL A 36 -3.05 -8.50 -9.46
CA VAL A 36 -4.41 -8.20 -9.01
C VAL A 36 -4.97 -7.01 -9.77
N THR A 37 -6.25 -6.73 -9.59
CA THR A 37 -6.91 -5.65 -10.31
C THR A 37 -6.65 -4.30 -9.66
N LYS A 38 -6.89 -3.24 -10.43
CA LYS A 38 -6.85 -1.87 -9.92
C LYS A 38 -7.80 -1.71 -8.73
N GLN A 39 -8.99 -2.32 -8.83
CA GLN A 39 -9.97 -2.23 -7.77
C GLN A 39 -9.46 -2.86 -6.47
N ALA A 40 -8.72 -3.96 -6.58
CA ALA A 40 -8.12 -4.59 -5.42
C ALA A 40 -7.09 -3.69 -4.76
N ILE A 41 -6.29 -2.97 -5.57
CA ILE A 41 -5.31 -2.03 -5.04
C ILE A 41 -6.03 -0.87 -4.36
N SER A 42 -7.06 -0.35 -4.99
CA SER A 42 -7.82 0.76 -4.42
C SER A 42 -8.39 0.38 -3.04
N LYS A 43 -8.96 -0.82 -2.96
CA LYS A 43 -9.50 -1.31 -1.71
C LYS A 43 -8.42 -1.49 -0.65
N MET A 44 -7.27 -2.02 -1.06
CA MET A 44 -6.15 -2.21 -0.16
C MET A 44 -5.68 -0.87 0.40
N GLU A 45 -5.60 0.14 -0.45
CA GLU A 45 -5.12 1.47 -0.03
C GLU A 45 -6.09 2.16 0.92
N GLN A 46 -7.35 1.73 0.94
CA GLN A 46 -8.34 2.26 1.87
C GLN A 46 -8.35 1.50 3.19
N SER A 47 -7.63 0.39 3.28
CA SER A 47 -7.63 -0.46 4.46
C SER A 47 -6.64 0.06 5.50
N GLU A 48 -7.02 -0.04 6.76
CA GLU A 48 -6.13 0.36 7.85
C GLU A 48 -5.14 -0.75 8.17
N LYS A 49 -5.56 -2.00 7.97
CA LYS A 49 -4.72 -3.15 8.29
C LYS A 49 -4.57 -4.03 7.07
N ILE A 50 -3.39 -4.60 6.93
CA ILE A 50 -3.06 -5.46 5.80
C ILE A 50 -2.28 -6.64 6.36
N ASP A 51 -2.60 -7.85 5.89
CA ASP A 51 -1.89 -9.07 6.32
C ASP A 51 -0.40 -8.93 6.05
N ASP A 52 0.42 -9.50 6.92
CA ASP A 52 1.87 -9.43 6.79
C ASP A 52 2.34 -9.99 5.45
N ASP A 53 1.78 -11.10 5.01
CA ASP A 53 2.15 -11.70 3.74
C ASP A 53 1.85 -10.76 2.58
N LYS A 54 0.68 -10.15 2.59
CA LYS A 54 0.30 -9.21 1.54
C LYS A 54 1.18 -7.98 1.59
N LEU A 55 1.43 -7.47 2.78
CA LEU A 55 2.26 -6.30 2.96
C LEU A 55 3.67 -6.54 2.42
N LYS A 56 4.21 -7.74 2.67
CA LYS A 56 5.52 -8.10 2.17
C LYS A 56 5.55 -8.10 0.64
N GLN A 57 4.52 -8.67 0.02
CA GLN A 57 4.42 -8.68 -1.43
C GLN A 57 4.37 -7.28 -2.00
N VAL A 58 3.60 -6.41 -1.36
CA VAL A 58 3.48 -5.02 -1.81
C VAL A 58 4.81 -4.30 -1.65
N ALA A 59 5.48 -4.50 -0.53
CA ALA A 59 6.78 -3.87 -0.28
C ALA A 59 7.80 -4.31 -1.32
N ASP A 60 7.81 -5.58 -1.67
CA ASP A 60 8.70 -6.10 -2.71
C ASP A 60 8.40 -5.46 -4.06
N ALA A 61 7.13 -5.30 -4.39
CA ALA A 61 6.73 -4.72 -5.66
C ALA A 61 7.10 -3.24 -5.74
N LEU A 62 7.06 -2.55 -4.63
CA LEU A 62 7.40 -1.13 -4.60
C LEU A 62 8.90 -0.87 -4.53
N GLY A 63 9.66 -1.86 -4.23
CA GLY A 63 11.10 -1.72 -4.11
C GLY A 63 11.50 -1.27 -2.74
#